data_0d2db57303930b511e3206c8db77e321
#
_entry.id   0d2db57303930b511e3206c8db77e321
#
_cell.length_a   1.000
_cell.length_b   1.000
_cell.length_c   1.000
_cell.angle_alpha   90.00
_cell.angle_beta   90.00
_cell.angle_gamma   90.00
#
_symmetry.space_group_name_H-M   'P 1'
#
loop_
_entity.id
_entity.type
_entity.pdbx_description
1 polymer ?
#
loop_
_entity_poly.entity_id
_entity_poly.type
_entity_poly.pdbx_seq_one_letter_code
_entity_poly.pdbx_strand_id
1 'polypeptide(L)'
;ATSSYALLLAEEIQKRGLKDQICLKKGVIGSERWSSKMRKRIREGLGIELYDIYGLTEIYGPGIGINCPYETGIHYWDDYVYLEIIDPETGKVLPDGEEGEIVLTTLVKEGAPLIRFRTHDISRIIPGECPCGRKHPRIGIIQGRSDDMFKVRGVNMFPSQVEDILRTVDGASSEYSITIARDEDNNRDVMILTVEGEGRVSFDEMAKLIVEHFKSRIGMTP
;
A
#
# COMPACT_ATOMS: atom_id res chain seq x y z
N ALA A 1 -1.40 -5.23 -14.16
CA ALA A 1 0.03 -5.36 -13.80
C ALA A 1 0.22 -5.01 -12.33
N THR A 2 1.39 -5.36 -11.76
CA THR A 2 1.85 -4.79 -10.49
C THR A 2 2.30 -3.35 -10.71
N SER A 3 2.39 -2.57 -9.65
CA SER A 3 2.77 -1.16 -9.75
C SER A 3 4.23 -0.96 -10.16
N SER A 4 5.13 -1.79 -9.66
CA SER A 4 6.56 -1.78 -10.02
C SER A 4 6.75 -2.09 -11.52
N TYR A 5 6.06 -3.12 -12.03
CA TYR A 5 6.14 -3.46 -13.45
C TYR A 5 5.52 -2.39 -14.37
N ALA A 6 4.41 -1.77 -13.94
CA ALA A 6 3.80 -0.67 -14.69
C ALA A 6 4.72 0.56 -14.76
N LEU A 7 5.48 0.84 -13.69
CA LEU A 7 6.48 1.88 -13.68
C LEU A 7 7.62 1.60 -14.64
N LEU A 8 8.17 0.38 -14.59
CA LEU A 8 9.22 -0.08 -15.52
C LEU A 8 8.76 0.06 -16.97
N LEU A 9 7.53 -0.35 -17.27
CA LEU A 9 6.95 -0.21 -18.60
C LEU A 9 6.84 1.25 -19.03
N ALA A 10 6.43 2.14 -18.13
CA ALA A 10 6.34 3.58 -18.39
C ALA A 10 7.72 4.18 -18.72
N GLU A 11 8.74 3.81 -17.98
CA GLU A 11 10.13 4.25 -18.20
C GLU A 11 10.69 3.75 -19.53
N GLU A 12 10.47 2.48 -19.87
CA GLU A 12 10.91 1.91 -21.15
C GLU A 12 10.19 2.54 -22.35
N ILE A 13 8.91 2.80 -22.25
CA ILE A 13 8.13 3.49 -23.28
C ILE A 13 8.63 4.92 -23.49
N GLN A 14 8.90 5.66 -22.41
CA GLN A 14 9.49 7.00 -22.49
C GLN A 14 10.88 6.97 -23.11
N LYS A 15 11.74 6.07 -22.66
CA LYS A 15 13.12 5.92 -23.16
C LYS A 15 13.17 5.63 -24.66
N ARG A 16 12.21 4.87 -25.17
CA ARG A 16 12.11 4.51 -26.59
C ARG A 16 11.29 5.49 -27.44
N GLY A 17 10.69 6.51 -26.85
CA GLY A 17 9.85 7.48 -27.56
C GLY A 17 8.58 6.87 -28.17
N LEU A 18 8.02 5.82 -27.53
CA LEU A 18 6.90 5.05 -28.07
C LEU A 18 5.52 5.52 -27.54
N LYS A 19 5.46 6.55 -26.72
CA LYS A 19 4.23 6.98 -26.05
C LYS A 19 3.06 7.20 -27.00
N ASP A 20 3.31 7.85 -28.13
CA ASP A 20 2.29 8.16 -29.13
C ASP A 20 1.95 6.98 -30.05
N GLN A 21 2.68 5.88 -29.96
CA GLN A 21 2.50 4.68 -30.76
C GLN A 21 1.74 3.57 -30.02
N ILE A 22 1.54 3.71 -28.69
CA ILE A 22 0.80 2.73 -27.89
C ILE A 22 -0.69 3.06 -27.89
N CYS A 23 -1.52 2.03 -27.93
CA CYS A 23 -2.99 2.15 -27.88
C CYS A 23 -3.58 1.91 -26.50
N LEU A 24 -2.75 1.92 -25.45
CA LEU A 24 -3.21 1.76 -24.06
C LEU A 24 -4.02 2.99 -23.64
N LYS A 25 -5.19 2.75 -23.02
CA LYS A 25 -6.05 3.82 -22.49
C LYS A 25 -6.27 3.70 -20.99
N LYS A 26 -6.25 2.48 -20.48
CA LYS A 26 -6.54 2.17 -19.06
C LYS A 26 -5.54 1.17 -18.53
N GLY A 27 -5.12 1.35 -17.28
CA GLY A 27 -4.30 0.44 -16.52
C GLY A 27 -5.03 0.01 -15.25
N VAL A 28 -5.11 -1.30 -15.03
CA VAL A 28 -5.60 -1.88 -13.78
C VAL A 28 -4.38 -2.41 -13.03
N ILE A 29 -4.10 -1.81 -11.89
CA ILE A 29 -2.88 -2.00 -11.10
C ILE A 29 -3.26 -2.55 -9.72
N GLY A 30 -2.53 -3.56 -9.25
CA GLY A 30 -2.77 -4.17 -7.95
C GLY A 30 -1.60 -5.00 -7.48
N SER A 31 -1.81 -5.79 -6.44
CA SER A 31 -0.86 -6.71 -5.81
C SER A 31 0.30 -6.07 -5.06
N GLU A 32 0.57 -4.81 -5.26
CA GLU A 32 1.61 -4.05 -4.56
C GLU A 32 1.04 -2.70 -4.15
N ARG A 33 1.48 -2.21 -3.00
CA ARG A 33 1.19 -0.84 -2.60
C ARG A 33 1.96 0.13 -3.47
N TRP A 34 1.34 1.24 -3.85
CA TRP A 34 1.95 2.27 -4.67
C TRP A 34 1.60 3.68 -4.19
N SER A 35 2.61 4.53 -4.19
CA SER A 35 2.46 5.91 -3.75
C SER A 35 1.78 6.80 -4.80
N SER A 36 1.27 7.95 -4.36
CA SER A 36 0.72 8.96 -5.26
C SER A 36 1.74 9.43 -6.30
N LYS A 37 3.03 9.51 -5.93
CA LYS A 37 4.14 9.87 -6.83
C LYS A 37 4.32 8.81 -7.91
N MET A 38 4.31 7.52 -7.54
CA MET A 38 4.41 6.41 -8.50
C MET A 38 3.20 6.38 -9.42
N ARG A 39 1.98 6.53 -8.88
CA ARG A 39 0.73 6.63 -9.65
C ARG A 39 0.83 7.74 -10.70
N LYS A 40 1.30 8.92 -10.30
CA LYS A 40 1.49 10.05 -11.21
C LYS A 40 2.50 9.73 -12.32
N ARG A 41 3.67 9.16 -11.97
CA ARG A 41 4.70 8.78 -12.96
C ARG A 41 4.17 7.78 -13.99
N ILE A 42 3.47 6.74 -13.55
CA ILE A 42 2.88 5.73 -14.44
C ILE A 42 1.81 6.38 -15.34
N ARG A 43 0.91 7.16 -14.76
CA ARG A 43 -0.16 7.86 -15.51
C ARG A 43 0.41 8.76 -16.61
N GLU A 44 1.39 9.59 -16.26
CA GLU A 44 2.03 10.53 -17.19
C GLU A 44 2.91 9.82 -18.22
N GLY A 45 3.67 8.82 -17.79
CA GLY A 45 4.57 8.05 -18.65
C GLY A 45 3.84 7.24 -19.72
N LEU A 46 2.72 6.62 -19.36
CA LEU A 46 1.91 5.83 -20.28
C LEU A 46 0.78 6.64 -20.96
N GLY A 47 0.38 7.79 -20.41
CA GLY A 47 -0.75 8.57 -20.91
C GLY A 47 -2.10 7.89 -20.72
N ILE A 48 -2.31 7.16 -19.60
CA ILE A 48 -3.48 6.32 -19.36
C ILE A 48 -4.24 6.68 -18.08
N GLU A 49 -5.52 6.29 -18.01
CA GLU A 49 -6.27 6.25 -16.76
C GLU A 49 -5.82 5.05 -15.92
N LEU A 50 -5.67 5.26 -14.60
CA LEU A 50 -5.24 4.20 -13.68
C LEU A 50 -6.32 3.85 -12.70
N TYR A 51 -6.51 2.54 -12.51
CA TYR A 51 -7.43 1.96 -11.56
C TYR A 51 -6.68 1.02 -10.63
N ASP A 52 -6.96 1.16 -9.34
CA ASP A 52 -6.41 0.30 -8.29
C ASP A 52 -7.38 -0.82 -8.00
N ILE A 53 -6.89 -2.07 -7.97
CA ILE A 53 -7.70 -3.24 -7.65
C ILE A 53 -7.20 -3.89 -6.36
N TYR A 54 -8.14 -4.43 -5.61
CA TYR A 54 -7.89 -5.26 -4.46
C TYR A 54 -8.45 -6.67 -4.68
N GLY A 55 -7.68 -7.66 -4.30
CA GLY A 55 -8.07 -9.05 -4.36
C GLY A 55 -6.97 -9.98 -3.91
N LEU A 56 -7.34 -11.20 -3.61
CA LEU A 56 -6.44 -12.29 -3.22
C LEU A 56 -6.89 -13.58 -3.88
N THR A 57 -5.92 -14.43 -4.18
CA THR A 57 -6.15 -15.70 -4.89
C THR A 57 -7.05 -16.64 -4.07
N GLU A 58 -6.96 -16.58 -2.74
CA GLU A 58 -7.74 -17.39 -1.81
C GLU A 58 -9.24 -17.11 -1.90
N ILE A 59 -9.64 -15.91 -2.29
CA ILE A 59 -11.06 -15.53 -2.39
C ILE A 59 -11.59 -15.78 -3.81
N TYR A 60 -11.32 -14.86 -4.75
CA TYR A 60 -11.80 -14.96 -6.14
C TYR A 60 -10.73 -14.52 -7.15
N GLY A 61 -9.44 -14.48 -6.74
CA GLY A 61 -8.37 -13.95 -7.59
C GLY A 61 -8.32 -12.42 -7.62
N PRO A 62 -7.81 -11.82 -8.68
CA PRO A 62 -7.33 -10.45 -8.67
C PRO A 62 -8.42 -9.39 -8.77
N GLY A 63 -9.52 -9.46 -8.07
CA GLY A 63 -10.48 -8.38 -8.24
C GLY A 63 -11.78 -8.54 -7.49
N ILE A 64 -11.72 -8.55 -6.17
CA ILE A 64 -12.92 -8.41 -5.34
C ILE A 64 -13.36 -6.95 -5.17
N GLY A 65 -12.50 -6.00 -5.58
CA GLY A 65 -12.81 -4.58 -5.57
C GLY A 65 -11.94 -3.77 -6.52
N ILE A 66 -12.45 -2.62 -6.94
CA ILE A 66 -11.77 -1.67 -7.82
C ILE A 66 -12.14 -0.23 -7.44
N ASN A 67 -11.18 0.69 -7.52
CA ASN A 67 -11.48 2.09 -7.30
C ASN A 67 -12.30 2.69 -8.48
N CYS A 68 -12.66 3.95 -8.37
CA CYS A 68 -13.36 4.72 -9.40
C CYS A 68 -12.54 5.97 -9.76
N PRO A 69 -12.94 6.73 -10.80
CA PRO A 69 -12.24 7.95 -11.21
C PRO A 69 -12.12 9.02 -10.11
N TYR A 70 -12.96 8.97 -9.08
CA TYR A 70 -12.90 9.90 -7.95
C TYR A 70 -11.83 9.53 -6.91
N GLU A 71 -11.23 8.34 -7.02
CA GLU A 71 -10.14 7.86 -6.13
C GLU A 71 -10.49 7.94 -4.62
N THR A 72 -11.77 7.78 -4.28
CA THR A 72 -12.29 7.89 -2.91
C THR A 72 -12.30 6.57 -2.13
N GLY A 73 -11.56 5.59 -2.58
CA GLY A 73 -11.48 4.24 -2.04
C GLY A 73 -11.77 3.17 -3.09
N ILE A 74 -11.69 1.92 -2.66
CA ILE A 74 -11.89 0.74 -3.49
C ILE A 74 -13.30 0.21 -3.23
N HIS A 75 -14.18 0.25 -4.25
CA HIS A 75 -15.48 -0.40 -4.20
C HIS A 75 -15.30 -1.90 -4.26
N TYR A 76 -15.86 -2.64 -3.31
CA TYR A 76 -15.82 -4.10 -3.31
C TYR A 76 -17.21 -4.69 -3.58
N TRP A 77 -17.23 -5.93 -4.07
CA TRP A 77 -18.42 -6.64 -4.48
C TRP A 77 -19.10 -7.28 -3.27
N ASP A 78 -20.00 -6.55 -2.61
CA ASP A 78 -20.71 -6.97 -1.41
C ASP A 78 -21.78 -8.06 -1.64
N ASP A 79 -22.06 -8.36 -2.90
CA ASP A 79 -22.84 -9.53 -3.33
C ASP A 79 -21.98 -10.82 -3.47
N TYR A 80 -20.65 -10.70 -3.52
CA TYR A 80 -19.71 -11.82 -3.58
C TYR A 80 -19.02 -12.11 -2.25
N VAL A 81 -18.76 -11.07 -1.47
CA VAL A 81 -18.04 -11.19 -0.20
C VAL A 81 -18.72 -10.35 0.88
N TYR A 82 -18.81 -10.90 2.07
CA TYR A 82 -19.09 -10.15 3.28
C TYR A 82 -17.78 -9.71 3.89
N LEU A 83 -17.58 -8.42 4.06
CA LEU A 83 -16.33 -7.81 4.53
C LEU A 83 -16.55 -7.20 5.92
N GLU A 84 -15.66 -7.55 6.84
CA GLU A 84 -15.55 -6.99 8.19
C GLU A 84 -14.20 -6.34 8.36
N ILE A 85 -14.13 -5.31 9.18
CA ILE A 85 -12.86 -4.78 9.70
C ILE A 85 -12.79 -5.16 11.18
N ILE A 86 -11.69 -5.78 11.57
CA ILE A 86 -11.49 -6.23 12.95
C ILE A 86 -10.24 -5.63 13.57
N ASP A 87 -10.25 -5.52 14.87
CA ASP A 87 -9.02 -5.31 15.64
C ASP A 87 -8.16 -6.58 15.55
N PRO A 88 -6.91 -6.49 15.05
CA PRO A 88 -6.08 -7.66 14.79
C PRO A 88 -5.67 -8.43 16.06
N GLU A 89 -5.65 -7.79 17.24
CA GLU A 89 -5.29 -8.39 18.52
C GLU A 89 -6.48 -9.08 19.18
N THR A 90 -7.63 -8.41 19.22
CA THR A 90 -8.80 -8.91 19.94
C THR A 90 -9.79 -9.68 19.07
N GLY A 91 -9.71 -9.54 17.74
CA GLY A 91 -10.65 -10.11 16.78
C GLY A 91 -12.05 -9.49 16.80
N LYS A 92 -12.24 -8.38 17.53
CA LYS A 92 -13.53 -7.68 17.60
C LYS A 92 -13.75 -6.86 16.33
N VAL A 93 -15.00 -6.89 15.83
CA VAL A 93 -15.40 -6.04 14.71
C VAL A 93 -15.37 -4.57 15.11
N LEU A 94 -14.77 -3.74 14.27
CA LEU A 94 -14.64 -2.30 14.45
C LEU A 94 -15.76 -1.56 13.70
N PRO A 95 -16.18 -0.38 14.21
CA PRO A 95 -17.09 0.49 13.48
C PRO A 95 -16.53 0.99 12.15
N ASP A 96 -17.43 1.36 11.24
CA ASP A 96 -17.05 1.99 9.97
C ASP A 96 -16.20 3.24 10.21
N GLY A 97 -15.14 3.38 9.43
CA GLY A 97 -14.18 4.47 9.54
C GLY A 97 -12.96 4.16 10.41
N GLU A 98 -13.05 3.18 11.30
CA GLU A 98 -11.91 2.73 12.10
C GLU A 98 -11.00 1.79 11.29
N GLU A 99 -9.71 1.88 11.55
CA GLU A 99 -8.67 1.13 10.86
C GLU A 99 -8.42 -0.21 11.55
N GLY A 100 -8.39 -1.29 10.78
CA GLY A 100 -8.16 -2.64 11.29
C GLY A 100 -7.89 -3.64 10.18
N GLU A 101 -7.86 -4.91 10.53
CA GLU A 101 -7.62 -6.01 9.60
C GLU A 101 -8.89 -6.38 8.83
N ILE A 102 -8.74 -6.54 7.51
CA ILE A 102 -9.81 -7.02 6.64
C ILE A 102 -10.06 -8.51 6.89
N VAL A 103 -11.31 -8.84 7.13
CA VAL A 103 -11.81 -10.22 7.22
C VAL A 103 -12.86 -10.43 6.16
N LEU A 104 -12.77 -11.54 5.43
CA LEU A 104 -13.64 -11.85 4.32
C LEU A 104 -14.39 -13.17 4.51
N THR A 105 -15.68 -13.16 4.24
CA THR A 105 -16.51 -14.37 4.11
C THR A 105 -17.02 -14.45 2.67
N THR A 106 -16.78 -15.57 2.00
CA THR A 106 -17.26 -15.78 0.63
C THR A 106 -18.74 -16.16 0.64
N LEU A 107 -19.55 -15.51 -0.20
CA LEU A 107 -20.99 -15.72 -0.22
C LEU A 107 -21.45 -16.73 -1.29
N VAL A 108 -20.75 -16.77 -2.43
CA VAL A 108 -21.16 -17.58 -3.61
C VAL A 108 -20.09 -18.59 -4.05
N LYS A 109 -19.00 -18.74 -3.30
CA LYS A 109 -17.90 -19.64 -3.65
C LYS A 109 -18.22 -21.07 -3.21
N GLU A 110 -18.40 -21.97 -4.16
CA GLU A 110 -18.69 -23.39 -3.89
C GLU A 110 -17.42 -24.20 -3.63
N GLY A 111 -16.39 -23.98 -4.44
CA GLY A 111 -15.07 -24.62 -4.26
C GLY A 111 -14.26 -23.88 -3.19
N ALA A 112 -13.93 -24.55 -2.10
CA ALA A 112 -13.19 -24.01 -0.96
C ALA A 112 -13.80 -22.70 -0.40
N PRO A 113 -15.05 -22.73 0.11
CA PRO A 113 -15.64 -21.55 0.73
C PRO A 113 -14.85 -21.14 1.98
N LEU A 114 -14.71 -19.84 2.19
CA LEU A 114 -14.01 -19.28 3.34
C LEU A 114 -14.98 -18.50 4.21
N ILE A 115 -14.92 -18.75 5.51
CA ILE A 115 -15.74 -18.07 6.51
C ILE A 115 -14.80 -17.32 7.45
N ARG A 116 -14.98 -16.00 7.54
CA ARG A 116 -14.18 -15.10 8.35
C ARG A 116 -12.67 -15.29 8.15
N PHE A 117 -12.25 -15.36 6.88
CA PHE A 117 -10.85 -15.48 6.50
C PHE A 117 -10.11 -14.18 6.80
N ARG A 118 -9.10 -14.26 7.65
CA ARG A 118 -8.24 -13.13 7.99
C ARG A 118 -7.23 -12.91 6.87
N THR A 119 -7.31 -11.75 6.23
CA THR A 119 -6.42 -11.44 5.09
C THR A 119 -5.06 -10.92 5.52
N HIS A 120 -4.97 -10.47 6.76
CA HIS A 120 -3.87 -9.68 7.32
C HIS A 120 -3.70 -8.29 6.70
N ASP A 121 -4.45 -7.92 5.68
CA ASP A 121 -4.41 -6.58 5.10
C ASP A 121 -5.11 -5.57 6.00
N ILE A 122 -4.49 -4.42 6.22
CA ILE A 122 -5.03 -3.33 7.06
C ILE A 122 -5.72 -2.29 6.19
N SER A 123 -6.96 -2.01 6.52
CA SER A 123 -7.77 -0.97 5.88
C SER A 123 -8.91 -0.51 6.80
N ARG A 124 -9.89 0.20 6.23
CA ARG A 124 -11.12 0.62 6.92
C ARG A 124 -12.28 0.67 5.95
N ILE A 125 -13.51 0.52 6.42
CA ILE A 125 -14.70 0.83 5.63
C ILE A 125 -14.84 2.35 5.52
N ILE A 126 -15.09 2.84 4.31
CA ILE A 126 -15.34 4.28 4.08
C ILE A 126 -16.86 4.49 4.08
N PRO A 127 -17.40 5.18 5.08
CA PRO A 127 -18.84 5.44 5.16
C PRO A 127 -19.30 6.42 4.08
N GLY A 128 -20.60 6.41 3.81
CA GLY A 128 -21.27 7.34 2.92
C GLY A 128 -21.20 6.99 1.43
N GLU A 129 -21.90 7.77 0.63
CA GLU A 129 -22.00 7.55 -0.81
C GLU A 129 -20.77 8.03 -1.58
N CYS A 130 -20.50 7.38 -2.71
CA CYS A 130 -19.45 7.82 -3.62
C CYS A 130 -20.03 8.73 -4.71
N PRO A 131 -19.33 9.84 -5.08
CA PRO A 131 -19.77 10.70 -6.18
C PRO A 131 -19.88 9.99 -7.55
N CYS A 132 -19.27 8.81 -7.69
CA CYS A 132 -19.39 8.01 -8.92
C CYS A 132 -20.77 7.35 -9.11
N GLY A 133 -21.64 7.40 -8.10
CA GLY A 133 -22.99 6.84 -8.12
C GLY A 133 -23.09 5.32 -7.89
N ARG A 134 -21.97 4.61 -7.76
CA ARG A 134 -21.97 3.19 -7.37
C ARG A 134 -22.50 3.01 -5.96
N LYS A 135 -23.30 1.98 -5.73
CA LYS A 135 -23.88 1.65 -4.42
C LYS A 135 -23.04 0.66 -3.63
N HIS A 136 -22.12 -0.03 -4.28
CA HIS A 136 -21.17 -0.91 -3.59
C HIS A 136 -20.37 -0.14 -2.53
N PRO A 137 -20.22 -0.69 -1.33
CA PRO A 137 -19.45 -0.08 -0.27
C PRO A 137 -17.96 0.02 -0.65
N ARG A 138 -17.21 0.79 0.12
CA ARG A 138 -15.81 1.07 -0.18
C ARG A 138 -14.93 0.78 1.02
N ILE A 139 -13.74 0.27 0.72
CA ILE A 139 -12.64 0.24 1.68
C ILE A 139 -11.60 1.32 1.34
N GLY A 140 -10.82 1.72 2.32
CA GLY A 140 -9.66 2.59 2.14
C GLY A 140 -8.55 1.92 1.33
N ILE A 141 -7.51 2.68 1.06
CA ILE A 141 -6.27 2.13 0.52
C ILE A 141 -5.68 1.17 1.55
N ILE A 142 -5.13 0.04 1.07
CA ILE A 142 -4.44 -0.90 1.95
C ILE A 142 -3.22 -0.23 2.56
N GLN A 143 -3.14 -0.19 3.89
CA GLN A 143 -2.07 0.48 4.63
C GLN A 143 -0.83 -0.40 4.77
N GLY A 144 -1.01 -1.72 4.77
CA GLY A 144 0.02 -2.72 4.95
C GLY A 144 -0.61 -4.02 5.41
N ARG A 145 0.21 -4.92 5.97
CA ARG A 145 -0.25 -6.19 6.52
C ARG A 145 0.05 -6.28 8.01
N SER A 146 -0.87 -6.85 8.78
CA SER A 146 -0.70 -7.03 10.23
C SER A 146 0.45 -7.99 10.57
N ASP A 147 0.74 -8.94 9.69
CA ASP A 147 1.83 -9.90 9.82
C ASP A 147 3.21 -9.35 9.37
N ASP A 148 3.24 -8.26 8.62
CA ASP A 148 4.46 -7.51 8.28
C ASP A 148 4.76 -6.37 9.26
N MET A 149 3.84 -6.12 10.19
CA MET A 149 4.01 -5.07 11.19
C MET A 149 5.15 -5.42 12.16
N PHE A 150 6.02 -4.47 12.40
CA PHE A 150 7.07 -4.59 13.41
C PHE A 150 6.95 -3.47 14.46
N LYS A 151 7.41 -3.75 15.66
CA LYS A 151 7.34 -2.82 16.79
C LYS A 151 8.73 -2.40 17.22
N VAL A 152 8.96 -1.10 17.28
CA VAL A 152 10.24 -0.53 17.77
C VAL A 152 9.92 0.54 18.80
N ARG A 153 10.51 0.44 19.99
CA ARG A 153 10.29 1.38 21.10
C ARG A 153 8.80 1.66 21.41
N GLY A 154 7.95 0.63 21.25
CA GLY A 154 6.50 0.77 21.45
C GLY A 154 5.70 1.35 20.28
N VAL A 155 6.35 1.76 19.20
CA VAL A 155 5.69 2.26 17.98
C VAL A 155 5.50 1.11 17.00
N ASN A 156 4.25 0.91 16.56
CA ASN A 156 3.92 -0.04 15.50
C ASN A 156 4.25 0.59 14.15
N MET A 157 4.98 -0.12 13.32
CA MET A 157 5.41 0.35 12.00
C MET A 157 5.20 -0.73 10.94
N PHE A 158 4.92 -0.26 9.73
CA PHE A 158 4.83 -1.11 8.54
C PHE A 158 5.98 -0.77 7.59
N PRO A 159 6.56 -1.75 6.88
CA PRO A 159 7.58 -1.50 5.85
C PRO A 159 7.15 -0.43 4.84
N SER A 160 5.87 -0.44 4.47
CA SER A 160 5.29 0.55 3.56
C SER A 160 5.39 2.00 4.03
N GLN A 161 5.36 2.27 5.34
CA GLN A 161 5.54 3.62 5.88
C GLN A 161 6.99 4.08 5.72
N VAL A 162 7.95 3.15 5.86
CA VAL A 162 9.37 3.43 5.60
C VAL A 162 9.58 3.76 4.12
N GLU A 163 9.01 2.95 3.22
CA GLU A 163 9.06 3.23 1.78
C GLU A 163 8.48 4.61 1.41
N ASP A 164 7.33 4.96 1.99
CA ASP A 164 6.71 6.26 1.74
C ASP A 164 7.59 7.43 2.20
N ILE A 165 8.38 7.25 3.25
CA ILE A 165 9.36 8.24 3.70
C ILE A 165 10.53 8.30 2.72
N LEU A 166 11.15 7.17 2.40
CA LEU A 166 12.31 7.12 1.50
C LEU A 166 11.98 7.73 0.13
N ARG A 167 10.81 7.48 -0.40
CA ARG A 167 10.34 8.06 -1.68
C ARG A 167 10.19 9.58 -1.68
N THR A 168 10.18 10.23 -0.50
CA THR A 168 10.14 11.69 -0.39
C THR A 168 11.52 12.32 -0.25
N VAL A 169 12.56 11.50 -0.10
CA VAL A 169 13.94 11.94 0.05
C VAL A 169 14.65 11.84 -1.29
N ASP A 170 15.17 12.96 -1.78
CA ASP A 170 15.93 12.97 -3.03
C ASP A 170 17.26 12.21 -2.84
N GLY A 171 17.57 11.35 -3.80
CA GLY A 171 18.77 10.52 -3.79
C GLY A 171 18.64 9.19 -3.03
N ALA A 172 17.52 8.93 -2.33
CA ALA A 172 17.25 7.63 -1.75
C ALA A 172 16.63 6.68 -2.79
N SER A 173 17.23 5.50 -2.93
CA SER A 173 16.69 4.40 -3.74
C SER A 173 15.48 3.74 -3.06
N SER A 174 14.78 2.88 -3.80
CA SER A 174 13.77 1.97 -3.25
C SER A 174 14.37 0.76 -2.54
N GLU A 175 15.67 0.53 -2.71
CA GLU A 175 16.38 -0.59 -2.08
C GLU A 175 16.82 -0.20 -0.67
N TYR A 176 16.25 -0.89 0.32
CA TYR A 176 16.57 -0.66 1.72
C TYR A 176 16.45 -1.93 2.55
N SER A 177 17.05 -1.94 3.72
CA SER A 177 16.83 -2.96 4.74
C SER A 177 16.62 -2.34 6.11
N ILE A 178 15.80 -3.01 6.92
CA ILE A 178 15.54 -2.63 8.32
C ILE A 178 16.10 -3.73 9.20
N THR A 179 16.99 -3.37 10.10
CA THR A 179 17.48 -4.26 11.15
C THR A 179 17.00 -3.73 12.50
N ILE A 180 16.31 -4.58 13.26
CA ILE A 180 15.93 -4.26 14.64
C ILE A 180 16.91 -5.00 15.54
N ALA A 181 17.67 -4.25 16.31
CA ALA A 181 18.64 -4.77 17.27
C ALA A 181 18.28 -4.27 18.67
N ARG A 182 18.77 -4.96 19.68
CA ARG A 182 18.68 -4.51 21.06
C ARG A 182 20.02 -3.92 21.46
N ASP A 183 20.00 -2.68 21.90
CA ASP A 183 21.17 -2.00 22.45
C ASP A 183 21.47 -2.61 23.82
N GLU A 184 22.64 -3.19 23.97
CA GLU A 184 23.07 -3.88 25.19
C GLU A 184 23.29 -2.94 26.38
N ASP A 185 23.67 -1.69 26.12
CA ASP A 185 23.99 -0.73 27.16
C ASP A 185 22.75 -0.15 27.85
N ASN A 186 21.68 0.10 27.11
CA ASN A 186 20.47 0.74 27.64
C ASN A 186 19.22 -0.17 27.54
N ASN A 187 19.35 -1.39 27.04
CA ASN A 187 18.31 -2.39 26.87
C ASN A 187 17.08 -1.87 26.05
N ARG A 188 17.33 -1.00 25.06
CA ARG A 188 16.31 -0.44 24.18
C ARG A 188 16.43 -1.00 22.77
N ASP A 189 15.29 -1.10 22.11
CA ASP A 189 15.30 -1.46 20.69
C ASP A 189 15.88 -0.32 19.85
N VAL A 190 16.79 -0.66 18.96
CA VAL A 190 17.40 0.24 17.97
C VAL A 190 16.97 -0.23 16.59
N MET A 191 16.49 0.70 15.78
CA MET A 191 16.23 0.47 14.37
C MET A 191 17.39 1.01 13.55
N ILE A 192 17.98 0.16 12.75
CA ILE A 192 19.00 0.51 11.77
C ILE A 192 18.37 0.43 10.40
N LEU A 193 18.31 1.55 9.71
CA LEU A 193 17.81 1.64 8.34
C LEU A 193 19.01 1.79 7.40
N THR A 194 19.24 0.80 6.57
CA THR A 194 20.26 0.84 5.52
C THR A 194 19.57 1.15 4.19
N VAL A 195 20.00 2.19 3.50
CA VAL A 195 19.39 2.68 2.25
C VAL A 195 20.46 2.80 1.19
N GLU A 196 20.14 2.34 -0.02
CA GLU A 196 21.00 2.58 -1.19
C GLU A 196 20.80 4.00 -1.71
N GLY A 197 21.90 4.70 -2.02
CA GLY A 197 21.87 6.05 -2.56
C GLY A 197 22.03 6.07 -4.09
N GLU A 198 21.23 6.87 -4.79
CA GLU A 198 21.33 7.07 -6.25
C GLU A 198 22.46 8.04 -6.68
N GLY A 199 23.33 8.46 -5.75
CA GLY A 199 24.51 9.29 -6.05
C GLY A 199 24.24 10.74 -6.46
N ARG A 200 23.01 11.23 -6.30
CA ARG A 200 22.63 12.61 -6.64
C ARG A 200 22.81 13.61 -5.50
N VAL A 201 22.86 13.10 -4.27
CA VAL A 201 22.96 13.86 -3.02
C VAL A 201 24.04 13.20 -2.15
N SER A 202 24.70 13.96 -1.28
CA SER A 202 25.66 13.37 -0.34
C SER A 202 24.96 12.45 0.67
N PHE A 203 25.65 11.39 1.11
CA PHE A 203 25.09 10.46 2.10
C PHE A 203 24.70 11.16 3.40
N ASP A 204 25.47 12.14 3.86
CA ASP A 204 25.19 12.88 5.09
C ASP A 204 23.92 13.73 4.98
N GLU A 205 23.69 14.34 3.82
CA GLU A 205 22.49 15.14 3.55
C GLU A 205 21.26 14.26 3.43
N MET A 206 21.36 13.14 2.70
CA MET A 206 20.31 12.15 2.59
C MET A 206 19.94 11.57 3.96
N ALA A 207 20.92 11.20 4.79
CA ALA A 207 20.70 10.66 6.14
C ALA A 207 19.96 11.67 7.04
N LYS A 208 20.34 12.97 6.99
CA LYS A 208 19.63 14.02 7.73
C LYS A 208 18.18 14.15 7.31
N LEU A 209 17.90 14.18 6.01
CA LEU A 209 16.54 14.27 5.48
C LEU A 209 15.70 13.04 5.90
N ILE A 210 16.27 11.84 5.82
CA ILE A 210 15.59 10.62 6.28
C ILE A 210 15.21 10.74 7.76
N VAL A 211 16.15 11.11 8.62
CA VAL A 211 15.92 11.28 10.07
C VAL A 211 14.83 12.32 10.35
N GLU A 212 14.87 13.48 9.67
CA GLU A 212 13.86 14.53 9.81
C GLU A 212 12.46 14.05 9.39
N HIS A 213 12.36 13.35 8.28
CA HIS A 213 11.09 12.81 7.79
C HIS A 213 10.54 11.71 8.70
N PHE A 214 11.39 10.80 9.20
CA PHE A 214 10.99 9.81 10.20
C PHE A 214 10.46 10.46 11.46
N LYS A 215 11.17 11.43 12.00
CA LYS A 215 10.76 12.15 13.20
C LYS A 215 9.44 12.89 13.02
N SER A 216 9.22 13.51 11.86
CA SER A 216 7.99 14.28 11.59
C SER A 216 6.77 13.41 11.32
N ARG A 217 6.93 12.22 10.71
CA ARG A 217 5.82 11.37 10.28
C ARG A 217 5.52 10.22 11.24
N ILE A 218 6.54 9.66 11.87
CA ILE A 218 6.43 8.48 12.75
C ILE A 218 6.68 8.84 14.22
N GLY A 219 7.33 9.98 14.48
CA GLY A 219 7.65 10.43 15.83
C GLY A 219 8.89 9.77 16.44
N MET A 220 9.67 9.04 15.64
CA MET A 220 10.93 8.42 16.08
C MET A 220 12.05 8.62 15.05
N THR A 221 13.27 8.33 15.47
CA THR A 221 14.44 8.30 14.60
C THR A 221 14.91 6.86 14.42
N PRO A 222 15.26 6.46 13.20
CA PRO A 222 15.91 5.18 12.96
C PRO A 222 17.29 5.13 13.60
#